data_3bf8d23a2d0803a3c7d96a01657355bb
#
_entry.id   3bf8d23a2d0803a3c7d96a01657355bb
#
_cell.length_a   1.000
_cell.length_b   1.000
_cell.length_c   1.000
_cell.angle_alpha   90.00
_cell.angle_beta   90.00
_cell.angle_gamma   90.00
#
_symmetry.space_group_name_H-M   'P 1'
#
loop_
_entity.id
_entity.type
_entity.pdbx_description
1 polymer ?
#
loop_
_entity_poly.entity_id
_entity_poly.type
_entity_poly.pdbx_seq_one_letter_code
_entity_poly.pdbx_strand_id
1 'polypeptide(L)'
;MVKVCDSIMGAGKSSAAITYINEHPGEKFIYITPYLDEAARIKKGCPGARFIEPSDKLKQYQFKKYLHTAALIADGRNIATTHQAFKSYTPDMLDDIRTQGYTLIIDENVDVLENYDIPEDDLQLAIDAGYIKEENGTYSIVNHDYHGKALHDLFWMLRSRELIRIDDKSQTLFYWVLPQELILSFKDVYILTYLFEGQSIHHFLEIYDIPYEFVNIAHDSEGAFRFCDGEGYTPEYVTHLKDMIHVMDNQKLNAVGDGKYDLSMAWFENNPAGVEQLRKNIYNCYRNIWGDVAVDKRMWGSYKSAFQKLRGKGYWNSFLPFNTKATNEFKERSHLVYPVNIFMNVGDKMFYHKHGIEVDEDMYALSVMVQWIWRSCIREGHEIYIYIPSRRTRELLLHWIDSFDKINPLAA
;
A
#
# COMPACT_ATOMS: atom_id res chain seq x y z
N MET A 1 -20.03 -1.54 -9.56
CA MET A 1 -19.73 -0.12 -9.22
C MET A 1 -18.53 -0.07 -8.28
N VAL A 2 -17.57 0.85 -8.51
CA VAL A 2 -16.43 1.03 -7.58
C VAL A 2 -16.78 2.08 -6.53
N LYS A 3 -16.61 1.74 -5.26
CA LYS A 3 -16.86 2.59 -4.08
C LYS A 3 -15.58 2.77 -3.30
N VAL A 4 -15.18 4.01 -3.08
CA VAL A 4 -13.95 4.35 -2.38
C VAL A 4 -14.29 4.90 -1.00
N CYS A 5 -13.85 4.19 0.04
CA CYS A 5 -13.91 4.67 1.42
C CYS A 5 -12.56 5.28 1.79
N ASP A 6 -12.42 6.58 1.51
CA ASP A 6 -11.21 7.37 1.82
C ASP A 6 -11.35 7.99 3.21
N SER A 7 -10.96 7.22 4.22
CA SER A 7 -11.09 7.64 5.62
C SER A 7 -9.79 7.37 6.38
N ILE A 8 -9.49 8.20 7.38
CA ILE A 8 -8.26 8.06 8.18
C ILE A 8 -8.15 6.68 8.82
N MET A 9 -6.93 6.24 9.09
CA MET A 9 -6.69 4.98 9.79
C MET A 9 -7.32 5.02 11.20
N GLY A 10 -8.01 3.94 11.57
CA GLY A 10 -8.75 3.88 12.84
C GLY A 10 -10.21 4.33 12.76
N ALA A 11 -10.66 4.93 11.65
CA ALA A 11 -12.05 5.36 11.46
C ALA A 11 -13.08 4.21 11.33
N GLY A 12 -12.65 2.94 11.38
CA GLY A 12 -13.58 1.82 11.36
C GLY A 12 -13.85 1.20 9.99
N LYS A 13 -13.06 1.51 8.95
CA LYS A 13 -13.25 0.98 7.57
C LYS A 13 -13.46 -0.53 7.51
N SER A 14 -12.50 -1.31 8.04
CA SER A 14 -12.61 -2.77 8.04
C SER A 14 -13.76 -3.27 8.92
N SER A 15 -14.17 -2.51 9.97
CA SER A 15 -15.35 -2.83 10.79
C SER A 15 -16.64 -2.60 10.01
N ALA A 16 -16.73 -1.51 9.23
CA ALA A 16 -17.86 -1.26 8.33
C ALA A 16 -17.98 -2.36 7.26
N ALA A 17 -16.85 -2.82 6.71
CA ALA A 17 -16.84 -3.94 5.77
C ALA A 17 -17.33 -5.25 6.42
N ILE A 18 -16.94 -5.53 7.66
CA ILE A 18 -17.43 -6.70 8.43
C ILE A 18 -18.95 -6.61 8.64
N THR A 19 -19.45 -5.44 9.03
CA THR A 19 -20.90 -5.22 9.18
C THR A 19 -21.62 -5.43 7.87
N TYR A 20 -21.13 -4.84 6.77
CA TYR A 20 -21.71 -4.99 5.44
C TYR A 20 -21.79 -6.46 5.01
N ILE A 21 -20.71 -7.23 5.17
CA ILE A 21 -20.69 -8.66 4.84
C ILE A 21 -21.72 -9.44 5.65
N ASN A 22 -21.82 -9.18 6.95
CA ASN A 22 -22.77 -9.89 7.83
C ASN A 22 -24.23 -9.55 7.51
N GLU A 23 -24.52 -8.36 6.99
CA GLU A 23 -25.86 -7.94 6.58
C GLU A 23 -26.27 -8.47 5.19
N HIS A 24 -25.32 -9.00 4.40
CA HIS A 24 -25.55 -9.51 3.06
C HIS A 24 -25.21 -11.02 2.95
N PRO A 25 -25.83 -11.91 3.74
CA PRO A 25 -25.44 -13.32 3.83
C PRO A 25 -25.66 -14.13 2.54
N GLY A 26 -26.43 -13.57 1.59
CA GLY A 26 -26.65 -14.17 0.27
C GLY A 26 -25.64 -13.75 -0.79
N GLU A 27 -24.78 -12.80 -0.52
CA GLU A 27 -23.76 -12.31 -1.45
C GLU A 27 -22.45 -13.11 -1.31
N LYS A 28 -21.64 -13.04 -2.37
CA LYS A 28 -20.33 -13.68 -2.43
C LYS A 28 -19.24 -12.61 -2.37
N PHE A 29 -18.26 -12.84 -1.52
CA PHE A 29 -17.20 -11.87 -1.24
C PHE A 29 -15.82 -12.43 -1.50
N ILE A 30 -14.97 -11.60 -2.11
CA ILE A 30 -13.52 -11.74 -2.07
C ILE A 30 -12.97 -10.54 -1.29
N TYR A 31 -12.32 -10.81 -0.15
CA TYR A 31 -11.68 -9.82 0.69
C TYR A 31 -10.17 -9.94 0.54
N ILE A 32 -9.51 -8.87 0.09
CA ILE A 32 -8.07 -8.85 -0.09
C ILE A 32 -7.42 -7.84 0.86
N THR A 33 -6.29 -8.22 1.42
CA THR A 33 -5.59 -7.47 2.45
C THR A 33 -4.07 -7.66 2.32
N PRO A 34 -3.23 -6.75 2.83
CA PRO A 34 -1.78 -6.89 2.73
C PRO A 34 -1.23 -8.17 3.37
N TYR A 35 -1.80 -8.62 4.49
CA TYR A 35 -1.28 -9.73 5.28
C TYR A 35 -2.36 -10.71 5.75
N LEU A 36 -1.95 -11.97 5.98
CA LEU A 36 -2.83 -13.06 6.39
C LEU A 36 -3.49 -12.86 7.77
N ASP A 37 -2.86 -12.12 8.68
CA ASP A 37 -3.42 -11.85 10.02
C ASP A 37 -4.72 -11.04 9.93
N GLU A 38 -4.80 -10.08 9.01
CA GLU A 38 -6.04 -9.34 8.74
C GLU A 38 -7.10 -10.24 8.08
N ALA A 39 -6.70 -11.15 7.19
CA ALA A 39 -7.61 -12.17 6.64
C ALA A 39 -8.21 -13.04 7.75
N ALA A 40 -7.42 -13.42 8.76
CA ALA A 40 -7.90 -14.15 9.93
C ALA A 40 -8.91 -13.35 10.76
N ARG A 41 -8.70 -12.02 10.89
CA ARG A 41 -9.65 -11.10 11.55
C ARG A 41 -11.00 -11.06 10.82
N ILE A 42 -11.00 -10.97 9.50
CA ILE A 42 -12.22 -10.97 8.68
C ILE A 42 -12.97 -12.30 8.85
N LYS A 43 -12.29 -13.44 8.78
CA LYS A 43 -12.89 -14.77 9.01
C LYS A 43 -13.58 -14.85 10.37
N LYS A 44 -12.94 -14.30 11.42
CA LYS A 44 -13.50 -14.26 12.78
C LYS A 44 -14.70 -13.30 12.89
N GLY A 45 -14.62 -12.14 12.22
CA GLY A 45 -15.67 -11.12 12.25
C GLY A 45 -16.92 -11.47 11.43
N CYS A 46 -16.77 -12.38 10.45
CA CYS A 46 -17.87 -12.78 9.55
C CYS A 46 -18.12 -14.29 9.58
N PRO A 47 -18.52 -14.86 10.73
CA PRO A 47 -18.66 -16.31 10.87
C PRO A 47 -19.72 -16.90 9.94
N GLY A 48 -20.81 -16.17 9.64
CA GLY A 48 -21.87 -16.57 8.73
C GLY A 48 -21.40 -16.69 7.28
N ALA A 49 -20.46 -15.84 6.85
CA ALA A 49 -19.94 -15.83 5.49
C ALA A 49 -18.94 -16.98 5.21
N ARG A 50 -18.41 -17.66 6.23
CA ARG A 50 -17.54 -18.83 6.11
C ARG A 50 -16.36 -18.63 5.17
N PHE A 51 -15.64 -17.53 5.32
CA PHE A 51 -14.47 -17.22 4.51
C PHE A 51 -13.40 -18.32 4.53
N ILE A 52 -12.86 -18.66 3.36
CA ILE A 52 -11.78 -19.62 3.18
C ILE A 52 -10.53 -18.85 2.76
N GLU A 53 -9.41 -19.19 3.37
CA GLU A 53 -8.10 -18.73 2.94
C GLU A 53 -7.50 -19.79 2.00
N PRO A 54 -7.14 -19.44 0.74
CA PRO A 54 -6.49 -20.38 -0.16
C PRO A 54 -5.15 -20.88 0.39
N SER A 55 -4.87 -22.16 0.23
CA SER A 55 -3.71 -22.85 0.80
C SER A 55 -2.90 -23.61 -0.24
N ASP A 56 -1.59 -23.62 -0.11
CA ASP A 56 -0.63 -24.41 -0.87
C ASP A 56 -0.31 -25.78 -0.23
N LYS A 57 -1.00 -26.14 0.87
CA LYS A 57 -0.77 -27.39 1.60
C LYS A 57 -1.64 -28.56 1.14
N LEU A 58 -2.54 -28.33 0.18
CA LEU A 58 -3.55 -29.31 -0.24
C LEU A 58 -3.07 -30.09 -1.47
N LYS A 59 -2.90 -31.43 -1.28
CA LYS A 59 -2.44 -32.35 -2.33
C LYS A 59 -3.37 -32.37 -3.55
N GLN A 60 -4.68 -32.29 -3.34
CA GLN A 60 -5.68 -32.29 -4.40
C GLN A 60 -5.53 -31.09 -5.36
N TYR A 61 -4.90 -30.01 -4.93
CA TYR A 61 -4.56 -28.85 -5.74
C TYR A 61 -3.06 -28.80 -6.05
N GLN A 62 -2.37 -29.95 -6.08
CA GLN A 62 -0.95 -30.09 -6.42
C GLN A 62 -0.03 -29.20 -5.58
N PHE A 63 -0.42 -28.87 -4.34
CA PHE A 63 0.28 -27.94 -3.46
C PHE A 63 0.45 -26.53 -4.08
N LYS A 64 -0.49 -26.09 -4.95
CA LYS A 64 -0.47 -24.79 -5.61
C LYS A 64 -1.66 -23.95 -5.13
N LYS A 65 -1.35 -22.83 -4.48
CA LYS A 65 -2.34 -21.92 -3.92
C LYS A 65 -3.31 -21.39 -4.97
N TYR A 66 -2.84 -21.08 -6.18
CA TYR A 66 -3.68 -20.57 -7.27
C TYR A 66 -4.73 -21.57 -7.75
N LEU A 67 -4.42 -22.89 -7.80
CA LEU A 67 -5.39 -23.91 -8.17
C LEU A 67 -6.49 -24.05 -7.11
N HIS A 68 -6.13 -23.94 -5.83
CA HIS A 68 -7.12 -23.91 -4.77
C HIS A 68 -8.00 -22.66 -4.85
N THR A 69 -7.40 -21.48 -5.16
CA THR A 69 -8.14 -20.23 -5.36
C THR A 69 -9.15 -20.39 -6.50
N ALA A 70 -8.72 -20.92 -7.66
CA ALA A 70 -9.59 -21.13 -8.81
C ALA A 70 -10.81 -22.03 -8.46
N ALA A 71 -10.54 -23.15 -7.77
CA ALA A 71 -11.61 -24.04 -7.34
C ALA A 71 -12.61 -23.37 -6.38
N LEU A 72 -12.10 -22.57 -5.43
CA LEU A 72 -12.96 -21.83 -4.50
C LEU A 72 -13.84 -20.79 -5.21
N ILE A 73 -13.29 -20.10 -6.20
CA ILE A 73 -14.06 -19.14 -7.01
C ILE A 73 -15.14 -19.86 -7.81
N ALA A 74 -14.80 -20.92 -8.53
CA ALA A 74 -15.75 -21.71 -9.30
C ALA A 74 -16.88 -22.28 -8.43
N ASP A 75 -16.56 -22.69 -7.20
CA ASP A 75 -17.54 -23.19 -6.19
C ASP A 75 -18.35 -22.06 -5.52
N GLY A 76 -18.12 -20.79 -5.86
CA GLY A 76 -18.84 -19.65 -5.28
C GLY A 76 -18.57 -19.44 -3.78
N ARG A 77 -17.36 -19.75 -3.31
CA ARG A 77 -16.97 -19.63 -1.89
C ARG A 77 -16.47 -18.24 -1.54
N ASN A 78 -16.79 -17.74 -0.36
CA ASN A 78 -16.18 -16.50 0.13
C ASN A 78 -14.69 -16.70 0.44
N ILE A 79 -13.85 -15.77 -0.05
CA ILE A 79 -12.39 -15.89 -0.01
C ILE A 79 -11.81 -14.70 0.72
N ALA A 80 -10.95 -14.95 1.73
CA ALA A 80 -10.08 -13.94 2.33
C ALA A 80 -8.62 -14.28 1.97
N THR A 81 -7.93 -13.34 1.29
CA THR A 81 -6.59 -13.59 0.76
C THR A 81 -5.73 -12.33 0.74
N THR A 82 -4.51 -12.44 0.22
CA THR A 82 -3.56 -11.31 0.15
C THR A 82 -3.60 -10.62 -1.21
N HIS A 83 -3.16 -9.33 -1.24
CA HIS A 83 -2.94 -8.58 -2.46
C HIS A 83 -2.08 -9.35 -3.48
N GLN A 84 -1.02 -10.03 -3.01
CA GLN A 84 -0.15 -10.82 -3.90
C GLN A 84 -0.89 -12.00 -4.56
N ALA A 85 -1.77 -12.67 -3.82
CA ALA A 85 -2.56 -13.75 -4.41
C ALA A 85 -3.60 -13.21 -5.41
N PHE A 86 -4.20 -12.06 -5.14
CA PHE A 86 -5.14 -11.39 -6.03
C PHE A 86 -4.51 -11.02 -7.38
N LYS A 87 -3.27 -10.51 -7.36
CA LYS A 87 -2.52 -10.18 -8.57
C LYS A 87 -2.27 -11.39 -9.51
N SER A 88 -2.49 -12.62 -9.05
CA SER A 88 -2.31 -13.86 -9.83
C SER A 88 -3.61 -14.45 -10.39
N TYR A 89 -4.72 -13.71 -10.33
CA TYR A 89 -6.00 -14.17 -10.88
C TYR A 89 -5.91 -14.23 -12.41
N THR A 90 -6.26 -15.39 -12.97
CA THR A 90 -6.23 -15.65 -14.41
C THR A 90 -7.54 -15.25 -15.08
N PRO A 91 -7.58 -15.08 -16.41
CA PRO A 91 -8.81 -14.80 -17.13
C PRO A 91 -9.96 -15.77 -16.80
N ASP A 92 -9.69 -17.07 -16.71
CA ASP A 92 -10.71 -18.07 -16.34
C ASP A 92 -11.30 -17.81 -14.95
N MET A 93 -10.45 -17.43 -13.97
CA MET A 93 -10.94 -17.05 -12.64
C MET A 93 -11.81 -15.79 -12.69
N LEU A 94 -11.46 -14.82 -13.54
CA LEU A 94 -12.21 -13.57 -13.70
C LEU A 94 -13.57 -13.82 -14.36
N ASP A 95 -13.65 -14.76 -15.29
CA ASP A 95 -14.92 -15.19 -15.89
C ASP A 95 -15.84 -15.89 -14.86
N ASP A 96 -15.27 -16.75 -14.02
CA ASP A 96 -15.99 -17.35 -12.91
C ASP A 96 -16.47 -16.29 -11.90
N ILE A 97 -15.63 -15.30 -11.55
CA ILE A 97 -15.98 -14.18 -10.67
C ILE A 97 -17.18 -13.40 -11.24
N ARG A 98 -17.15 -13.08 -12.53
CA ARG A 98 -18.25 -12.40 -13.23
C ARG A 98 -19.53 -13.22 -13.19
N THR A 99 -19.44 -14.52 -13.50
CA THR A 99 -20.58 -15.43 -13.53
C THR A 99 -21.19 -15.62 -12.14
N GLN A 100 -20.36 -15.68 -11.11
CA GLN A 100 -20.77 -15.87 -9.72
C GLN A 100 -21.27 -14.58 -9.05
N GLY A 101 -20.98 -13.40 -9.63
CA GLY A 101 -21.42 -12.10 -9.11
C GLY A 101 -20.77 -11.69 -7.79
N TYR A 102 -19.45 -11.86 -7.69
CA TYR A 102 -18.69 -11.51 -6.48
C TYR A 102 -18.63 -10.01 -6.23
N THR A 103 -18.66 -9.63 -4.96
CA THR A 103 -18.25 -8.32 -4.44
C THR A 103 -16.79 -8.39 -3.96
N LEU A 104 -15.96 -7.46 -4.41
CA LEU A 104 -14.56 -7.32 -3.99
C LEU A 104 -14.42 -6.26 -2.89
N ILE A 105 -13.68 -6.59 -1.84
CA ILE A 105 -13.27 -5.62 -0.82
C ILE A 105 -11.75 -5.58 -0.78
N ILE A 106 -11.18 -4.42 -1.08
CA ILE A 106 -9.74 -4.14 -1.08
C ILE A 106 -9.41 -3.37 0.18
N ASP A 107 -8.70 -4.00 1.11
CA ASP A 107 -8.22 -3.34 2.33
C ASP A 107 -6.78 -2.86 2.13
N GLU A 108 -6.56 -1.58 2.26
CA GLU A 108 -5.36 -0.83 1.90
C GLU A 108 -5.06 -0.83 0.38
N ASN A 109 -4.13 0.05 -0.04
CA ASN A 109 -3.74 0.21 -1.44
C ASN A 109 -3.10 -1.06 -2.04
N VAL A 110 -3.50 -1.42 -3.24
CA VAL A 110 -2.86 -2.45 -4.07
C VAL A 110 -1.94 -1.78 -5.07
N ASP A 111 -0.67 -2.20 -5.10
CA ASP A 111 0.27 -1.73 -6.12
C ASP A 111 -0.12 -2.31 -7.48
N VAL A 112 -0.46 -1.44 -8.41
CA VAL A 112 -0.92 -1.80 -9.76
C VAL A 112 0.22 -1.95 -10.77
N LEU A 113 1.39 -1.39 -10.43
CA LEU A 113 2.63 -1.45 -11.20
C LEU A 113 3.70 -2.19 -10.41
N GLU A 114 4.53 -2.95 -11.13
CA GLU A 114 5.67 -3.64 -10.53
C GLU A 114 6.82 -3.67 -11.55
N ASN A 115 7.95 -3.05 -11.20
CA ASN A 115 9.14 -3.10 -12.05
C ASN A 115 9.60 -4.54 -12.23
N TYR A 116 9.96 -4.90 -13.46
CA TYR A 116 10.46 -6.22 -13.81
C TYR A 116 11.84 -6.11 -14.47
N ASP A 117 12.83 -6.63 -13.76
CA ASP A 117 14.21 -6.67 -14.24
C ASP A 117 14.41 -7.93 -15.09
N ILE A 118 14.35 -7.77 -16.41
CA ILE A 118 14.62 -8.82 -17.39
C ILE A 118 15.52 -8.28 -18.50
N PRO A 119 16.56 -9.01 -18.91
CA PRO A 119 17.34 -8.66 -20.09
C PRO A 119 16.46 -8.62 -21.35
N GLU A 120 16.62 -7.59 -22.16
CA GLU A 120 15.87 -7.45 -23.42
C GLU A 120 16.14 -8.64 -24.37
N ASP A 121 17.35 -9.17 -24.37
CA ASP A 121 17.75 -10.34 -25.15
C ASP A 121 16.93 -11.60 -24.78
N ASP A 122 16.58 -11.77 -23.50
CA ASP A 122 15.76 -12.91 -23.05
C ASP A 122 14.31 -12.79 -23.55
N LEU A 123 13.77 -11.57 -23.60
CA LEU A 123 12.46 -11.31 -24.22
C LEU A 123 12.50 -11.56 -25.72
N GLN A 124 13.56 -11.09 -26.41
CA GLN A 124 13.72 -11.31 -27.85
C GLN A 124 13.83 -12.80 -28.19
N LEU A 125 14.57 -13.58 -27.40
CA LEU A 125 14.63 -15.04 -27.57
C LEU A 125 13.25 -15.70 -27.46
N ALA A 126 12.41 -15.25 -26.53
CA ALA A 126 11.06 -15.78 -26.36
C ALA A 126 10.13 -15.39 -27.53
N ILE A 127 10.32 -14.20 -28.12
CA ILE A 127 9.62 -13.75 -29.34
C ILE A 127 10.05 -14.59 -30.54
N ASP A 128 11.35 -14.72 -30.80
CA ASP A 128 11.90 -15.44 -31.91
C ASP A 128 11.53 -16.94 -31.90
N ALA A 129 11.38 -17.49 -30.69
CA ALA A 129 10.90 -18.86 -30.48
C ALA A 129 9.38 -19.01 -30.63
N GLY A 130 8.64 -17.93 -30.87
CA GLY A 130 7.18 -17.93 -31.05
C GLY A 130 6.36 -18.18 -29.79
N TYR A 131 6.92 -17.98 -28.61
CA TYR A 131 6.21 -18.13 -27.34
C TYR A 131 5.44 -16.89 -26.93
N ILE A 132 6.00 -15.71 -27.14
CA ILE A 132 5.39 -14.42 -26.83
C ILE A 132 5.41 -13.53 -28.07
N LYS A 133 4.55 -12.51 -28.07
CA LYS A 133 4.59 -11.42 -29.05
C LYS A 133 4.66 -10.08 -28.34
N GLU A 134 5.19 -9.09 -29.04
CA GLU A 134 5.17 -7.69 -28.63
C GLU A 134 4.28 -6.92 -29.59
N GLU A 135 3.33 -6.16 -29.07
CA GLU A 135 2.46 -5.27 -29.82
C GLU A 135 2.37 -3.92 -29.10
N ASN A 136 2.87 -2.84 -29.71
CA ASN A 136 2.86 -1.49 -29.16
C ASN A 136 3.50 -1.36 -27.76
N GLY A 137 4.56 -2.11 -27.50
CA GLY A 137 5.25 -2.13 -26.20
C GLY A 137 4.59 -3.03 -25.17
N THR A 138 3.56 -3.79 -25.51
CA THR A 138 2.92 -4.76 -24.62
C THR A 138 3.25 -6.18 -25.05
N TYR A 139 3.65 -7.00 -24.09
CA TYR A 139 4.02 -8.41 -24.30
C TYR A 139 2.88 -9.33 -23.87
N SER A 140 2.58 -10.33 -24.71
CA SER A 140 1.55 -11.33 -24.42
C SER A 140 1.98 -12.74 -24.86
N ILE A 141 1.39 -13.77 -24.21
CA ILE A 141 1.66 -15.17 -24.56
C ILE A 141 0.96 -15.51 -25.88
N VAL A 142 1.67 -16.16 -26.78
CA VAL A 142 1.15 -16.76 -28.02
C VAL A 142 1.06 -18.27 -27.88
N ASN A 143 2.08 -18.88 -27.29
CA ASN A 143 2.14 -20.31 -27.07
C ASN A 143 2.33 -20.63 -25.58
N HIS A 144 1.37 -21.33 -25.01
CA HIS A 144 1.36 -21.69 -23.58
C HIS A 144 2.22 -22.91 -23.23
N ASP A 145 2.81 -23.59 -24.23
CA ASP A 145 3.56 -24.85 -24.06
C ASP A 145 5.04 -24.64 -23.67
N TYR A 146 5.36 -23.53 -23.02
CA TYR A 146 6.70 -23.32 -22.49
C TYR A 146 6.95 -24.18 -21.25
N HIS A 147 7.91 -25.11 -21.34
CA HIS A 147 8.30 -26.01 -20.24
C HIS A 147 9.71 -25.72 -19.69
N GLY A 148 10.38 -24.68 -20.19
CA GLY A 148 11.70 -24.27 -19.73
C GLY A 148 11.68 -23.67 -18.32
N LYS A 149 12.87 -23.66 -17.68
CA LYS A 149 13.01 -23.04 -16.34
C LYS A 149 13.45 -21.57 -16.41
N ALA A 150 14.19 -21.19 -17.45
CA ALA A 150 14.81 -19.87 -17.53
C ALA A 150 13.80 -18.72 -17.51
N LEU A 151 12.70 -18.84 -18.24
CA LEU A 151 11.65 -17.82 -18.34
C LEU A 151 10.36 -18.25 -17.63
N HIS A 152 10.44 -19.19 -16.68
CA HIS A 152 9.27 -19.69 -15.96
C HIS A 152 8.45 -18.56 -15.29
N ASP A 153 9.13 -17.62 -14.63
CA ASP A 153 8.48 -16.53 -13.92
C ASP A 153 7.82 -15.53 -14.87
N LEU A 154 8.48 -15.23 -16.02
CA LEU A 154 7.88 -14.42 -17.08
C LEU A 154 6.56 -15.04 -17.57
N PHE A 155 6.58 -16.32 -17.95
CA PHE A 155 5.38 -17.02 -18.43
C PHE A 155 4.31 -17.16 -17.37
N TRP A 156 4.71 -17.35 -16.11
CA TRP A 156 3.79 -17.39 -14.99
C TRP A 156 3.04 -16.06 -14.81
N MET A 157 3.77 -14.94 -14.88
CA MET A 157 3.22 -13.60 -14.70
C MET A 157 2.33 -13.17 -15.88
N LEU A 158 2.75 -13.48 -17.12
CA LEU A 158 1.99 -13.18 -18.35
C LEU A 158 0.61 -13.86 -18.41
N ARG A 159 0.31 -14.84 -17.54
CA ARG A 159 -1.02 -15.46 -17.44
C ARG A 159 -2.08 -14.58 -16.79
N SER A 160 -1.65 -13.63 -15.98
CA SER A 160 -2.54 -12.81 -15.13
C SER A 160 -2.26 -11.31 -15.20
N ARG A 161 -1.20 -10.90 -15.89
CA ARG A 161 -0.75 -9.51 -15.96
C ARG A 161 -0.25 -9.18 -17.36
N GLU A 162 -0.17 -7.89 -17.63
CA GLU A 162 0.46 -7.36 -18.82
C GLU A 162 1.91 -6.96 -18.50
N LEU A 163 2.84 -7.31 -19.38
CA LEU A 163 4.20 -6.79 -19.34
C LEU A 163 4.30 -5.66 -20.35
N ILE A 164 4.68 -4.47 -19.91
CA ILE A 164 4.84 -3.31 -20.79
C ILE A 164 6.28 -2.83 -20.81
N ARG A 165 6.69 -2.36 -21.98
CA ARG A 165 7.96 -1.68 -22.22
C ARG A 165 7.76 -0.17 -22.12
N ILE A 166 8.65 0.47 -21.38
CA ILE A 166 8.75 1.93 -21.27
C ILE A 166 10.16 2.34 -21.68
N ASP A 167 10.26 3.05 -22.79
CA ASP A 167 11.54 3.57 -23.27
C ASP A 167 11.74 5.00 -22.79
N ASP A 168 12.86 5.27 -22.14
CA ASP A 168 13.39 6.58 -21.88
C ASP A 168 14.68 6.80 -22.69
N LYS A 169 15.12 8.05 -22.80
CA LYS A 169 16.33 8.45 -23.54
C LYS A 169 17.61 7.70 -23.10
N SER A 170 17.60 7.13 -21.89
CA SER A 170 18.78 6.50 -21.27
C SER A 170 18.64 4.99 -21.01
N GLN A 171 17.41 4.48 -20.97
CA GLN A 171 17.15 3.08 -20.60
C GLN A 171 15.79 2.57 -21.05
N THR A 172 15.69 1.27 -21.24
CA THR A 172 14.43 0.54 -21.39
C THR A 172 14.05 -0.06 -20.04
N LEU A 173 12.79 0.11 -19.64
CA LEU A 173 12.22 -0.44 -18.41
C LEU A 173 11.05 -1.35 -18.75
N PHE A 174 10.87 -2.41 -17.98
CA PHE A 174 9.74 -3.31 -18.10
C PHE A 174 8.91 -3.28 -16.83
N TYR A 175 7.59 -3.23 -17.01
CA TYR A 175 6.63 -3.17 -15.91
C TYR A 175 5.54 -4.21 -16.06
N TRP A 176 5.25 -4.91 -14.97
CA TRP A 176 4.00 -5.63 -14.82
C TRP A 176 2.89 -4.67 -14.47
N VAL A 177 1.79 -4.73 -15.22
CA VAL A 177 0.59 -3.93 -15.00
C VAL A 177 -0.57 -4.88 -14.74
N LEU A 178 -1.43 -4.52 -13.79
CA LEU A 178 -2.67 -5.27 -13.54
C LEU A 178 -3.66 -5.00 -14.68
N PRO A 179 -4.35 -6.02 -15.21
CA PRO A 179 -5.41 -5.81 -16.19
C PRO A 179 -6.65 -5.18 -15.54
N GLN A 180 -7.36 -4.33 -16.29
CA GLN A 180 -8.58 -3.68 -15.80
C GLN A 180 -9.67 -4.68 -15.41
N GLU A 181 -9.68 -5.85 -16.01
CA GLU A 181 -10.59 -6.95 -15.70
C GLU A 181 -10.54 -7.40 -14.25
N LEU A 182 -9.40 -7.21 -13.57
CA LEU A 182 -9.26 -7.46 -12.13
C LEU A 182 -10.20 -6.61 -11.27
N ILE A 183 -10.68 -5.49 -11.80
CA ILE A 183 -11.69 -4.64 -11.15
C ILE A 183 -13.06 -4.84 -11.81
N LEU A 184 -13.10 -4.82 -13.14
CA LEU A 184 -14.35 -4.84 -13.92
C LEU A 184 -15.11 -6.18 -13.87
N SER A 185 -14.47 -7.28 -13.45
CA SER A 185 -15.14 -8.59 -13.32
C SER A 185 -16.05 -8.71 -12.10
N PHE A 186 -15.96 -7.78 -11.15
CA PHE A 186 -16.75 -7.81 -9.93
C PHE A 186 -18.06 -7.03 -10.08
N LYS A 187 -19.11 -7.50 -9.40
CA LYS A 187 -20.41 -6.82 -9.29
C LYS A 187 -20.25 -5.45 -8.63
N ASP A 188 -19.61 -5.45 -7.47
CA ASP A 188 -19.27 -4.25 -6.70
C ASP A 188 -17.84 -4.35 -6.18
N VAL A 189 -17.16 -3.21 -6.03
CA VAL A 189 -15.81 -3.12 -5.52
C VAL A 189 -15.77 -2.04 -4.44
N TYR A 190 -15.30 -2.38 -3.23
CA TYR A 190 -15.04 -1.43 -2.16
C TYR A 190 -13.54 -1.29 -1.96
N ILE A 191 -13.01 -0.08 -2.08
CA ILE A 191 -11.60 0.26 -1.80
C ILE A 191 -11.55 1.00 -0.48
N LEU A 192 -10.94 0.37 0.54
CA LEU A 192 -10.80 0.92 1.89
C LEU A 192 -9.41 1.51 2.05
N THR A 193 -9.29 2.82 1.97
CA THR A 193 -7.98 3.47 1.92
C THR A 193 -7.93 4.79 2.69
N TYR A 194 -6.82 5.51 2.60
CA TYR A 194 -6.68 6.89 3.04
C TYR A 194 -5.71 7.66 2.15
N LEU A 195 -6.05 8.92 1.82
CA LEU A 195 -5.35 9.74 0.83
C LEU A 195 -5.32 9.05 -0.54
N PHE A 196 -6.49 8.69 -1.02
CA PHE A 196 -6.72 7.88 -2.21
C PHE A 196 -6.09 8.48 -3.46
N GLU A 197 -6.17 9.80 -3.64
CA GLU A 197 -5.64 10.51 -4.81
C GLU A 197 -4.11 10.36 -4.98
N GLY A 198 -3.39 10.11 -3.88
CA GLY A 198 -1.94 9.85 -3.91
C GLY A 198 -1.57 8.39 -4.18
N GLN A 199 -2.51 7.51 -4.50
CA GLN A 199 -2.27 6.08 -4.58
C GLN A 199 -2.32 5.53 -5.99
N SER A 200 -1.57 4.46 -6.25
CA SER A 200 -1.48 3.83 -7.56
C SER A 200 -2.81 3.29 -8.07
N ILE A 201 -3.69 2.84 -7.17
CA ILE A 201 -5.03 2.37 -7.55
C ILE A 201 -5.93 3.51 -8.08
N HIS A 202 -5.79 4.75 -7.57
CA HIS A 202 -6.48 5.91 -8.12
C HIS A 202 -6.08 6.14 -9.57
N HIS A 203 -4.78 6.26 -9.83
CA HIS A 203 -4.27 6.46 -11.19
C HIS A 203 -4.62 5.30 -12.14
N PHE A 204 -4.70 4.09 -11.62
CA PHE A 204 -5.18 2.93 -12.39
C PHE A 204 -6.64 3.11 -12.83
N LEU A 205 -7.52 3.56 -11.93
CA LEU A 205 -8.92 3.83 -12.30
C LEU A 205 -9.01 4.96 -13.32
N GLU A 206 -8.18 6.01 -13.22
CA GLU A 206 -8.10 7.10 -14.20
C GLU A 206 -7.65 6.61 -15.59
N ILE A 207 -6.57 5.80 -15.67
CA ILE A 207 -6.02 5.27 -16.93
C ILE A 207 -7.07 4.49 -17.73
N TYR A 208 -7.89 3.72 -17.03
CA TYR A 208 -8.90 2.86 -17.66
C TYR A 208 -10.31 3.47 -17.66
N ASP A 209 -10.46 4.76 -17.35
CA ASP A 209 -11.76 5.46 -17.26
C ASP A 209 -12.79 4.69 -16.41
N ILE A 210 -12.36 4.02 -15.34
CA ILE A 210 -13.25 3.27 -14.46
C ILE A 210 -13.90 4.23 -13.46
N PRO A 211 -15.24 4.45 -13.54
CA PRO A 211 -15.93 5.37 -12.66
C PRO A 211 -15.98 4.84 -11.21
N TYR A 212 -15.85 5.74 -10.26
CA TYR A 212 -15.97 5.44 -8.84
C TYR A 212 -16.78 6.53 -8.11
N GLU A 213 -17.30 6.18 -6.95
CA GLU A 213 -17.96 7.10 -6.04
C GLU A 213 -17.34 6.99 -4.63
N PHE A 214 -17.35 8.09 -3.89
CA PHE A 214 -16.92 8.07 -2.50
C PHE A 214 -18.06 7.61 -1.59
N VAL A 215 -17.72 6.76 -0.63
CA VAL A 215 -18.59 6.36 0.47
C VAL A 215 -17.90 6.65 1.80
N ASN A 216 -18.68 7.03 2.78
CA ASN A 216 -18.21 7.33 4.13
C ASN A 216 -18.56 6.20 5.10
N ILE A 217 -18.17 6.37 6.36
CA ILE A 217 -18.47 5.46 7.46
C ILE A 217 -19.33 6.22 8.45
N ALA A 218 -20.48 5.67 8.81
CA ALA A 218 -21.25 6.13 9.94
C ALA A 218 -21.03 5.21 11.16
N HIS A 219 -21.17 5.79 12.34
CA HIS A 219 -21.21 5.06 13.60
C HIS A 219 -22.64 5.12 14.13
N ASP A 220 -23.31 3.98 14.13
CA ASP A 220 -24.72 3.94 14.56
C ASP A 220 -24.88 3.99 16.09
N SER A 221 -26.12 4.12 16.55
CA SER A 221 -26.45 4.21 17.98
C SER A 221 -26.13 2.93 18.78
N GLU A 222 -25.91 1.81 18.11
CA GLU A 222 -25.55 0.51 18.71
C GLU A 222 -24.03 0.29 18.75
N GLY A 223 -23.26 1.25 18.21
CA GLY A 223 -21.81 1.19 18.16
C GLY A 223 -21.24 0.45 16.95
N ALA A 224 -22.06 0.11 15.95
CA ALA A 224 -21.60 -0.52 14.73
C ALA A 224 -21.19 0.51 13.67
N PHE A 225 -20.14 0.21 12.92
CA PHE A 225 -19.70 0.99 11.77
C PHE A 225 -20.40 0.49 10.50
N ARG A 226 -20.92 1.43 9.70
CA ARG A 226 -21.61 1.14 8.43
C ARG A 226 -21.15 2.06 7.33
N PHE A 227 -21.15 1.60 6.09
CA PHE A 227 -21.00 2.49 4.93
C PHE A 227 -22.24 3.38 4.77
N CYS A 228 -22.00 4.65 4.42
CA CYS A 228 -23.05 5.65 4.20
C CYS A 228 -22.65 6.66 3.12
N ASP A 229 -23.65 7.33 2.54
CA ASP A 229 -23.45 8.39 1.53
C ASP A 229 -23.39 9.80 2.16
N GLY A 230 -23.55 9.93 3.48
CA GLY A 230 -23.57 11.20 4.21
C GLY A 230 -22.23 11.58 4.81
N GLU A 231 -22.28 12.44 5.86
CA GLU A 231 -21.08 12.81 6.61
C GLU A 231 -20.38 11.59 7.22
N GLY A 232 -19.06 11.56 7.09
CA GLY A 232 -18.24 10.48 7.59
C GLY A 232 -17.93 10.61 9.08
N TYR A 233 -17.85 9.47 9.77
CA TYR A 233 -17.34 9.42 11.13
C TYR A 233 -15.83 9.68 11.13
N THR A 234 -15.42 10.62 11.97
CA THR A 234 -14.00 10.88 12.26
C THR A 234 -13.77 10.59 13.75
N PRO A 235 -12.75 9.77 14.10
CA PRO A 235 -12.41 9.57 15.51
C PRO A 235 -12.09 10.89 16.20
N GLU A 236 -12.57 11.08 17.43
CA GLU A 236 -12.43 12.32 18.19
C GLU A 236 -10.97 12.80 18.27
N TYR A 237 -10.03 11.90 18.50
CA TYR A 237 -8.61 12.28 18.62
C TYR A 237 -8.04 12.91 17.33
N VAL A 238 -8.65 12.68 16.17
CA VAL A 238 -8.19 13.24 14.88
C VAL A 238 -8.38 14.76 14.85
N THR A 239 -9.37 15.27 15.55
CA THR A 239 -9.61 16.74 15.67
C THR A 239 -8.57 17.43 16.56
N HIS A 240 -7.74 16.66 17.27
CA HIS A 240 -6.69 17.15 18.18
C HIS A 240 -5.28 16.74 17.75
N LEU A 241 -5.08 16.38 16.48
CA LEU A 241 -3.78 15.90 15.98
C LEU A 241 -2.64 16.89 16.21
N LYS A 242 -2.92 18.20 16.20
CA LYS A 242 -1.95 19.26 16.48
C LYS A 242 -1.36 19.18 17.89
N ASP A 243 -2.20 18.79 18.86
CA ASP A 243 -1.79 18.62 20.25
C ASP A 243 -1.15 17.25 20.50
N MET A 244 -1.37 16.29 19.61
CA MET A 244 -0.94 14.89 19.77
C MET A 244 0.33 14.56 18.99
N ILE A 245 0.64 15.29 17.92
CA ILE A 245 1.82 15.04 17.08
C ILE A 245 2.83 16.17 17.29
N HIS A 246 3.80 15.91 18.17
CA HIS A 246 4.87 16.85 18.49
C HIS A 246 6.02 16.73 17.49
N VAL A 247 5.98 17.56 16.43
CA VAL A 247 7.05 17.58 15.42
C VAL A 247 8.23 18.37 15.96
N MET A 248 9.41 17.73 15.97
CA MET A 248 10.64 18.36 16.47
C MET A 248 11.08 19.51 15.54
N ASP A 249 11.10 20.72 16.09
CA ASP A 249 11.69 21.89 15.43
C ASP A 249 13.08 22.17 16.00
N ASN A 250 14.13 21.68 15.32
CA ASN A 250 15.51 21.88 15.69
C ASN A 250 16.36 22.15 14.44
N GLN A 251 16.63 23.41 14.16
CA GLN A 251 17.35 23.86 12.96
C GLN A 251 18.67 23.14 12.74
N LYS A 252 19.47 22.90 13.82
CA LYS A 252 20.77 22.22 13.70
C LYS A 252 20.65 20.77 13.28
N LEU A 253 19.65 20.06 13.82
CA LEU A 253 19.41 18.66 13.46
C LEU A 253 18.72 18.55 12.10
N ASN A 254 17.85 19.50 11.77
CA ASN A 254 17.11 19.51 10.51
C ASN A 254 18.00 19.87 9.31
N ALA A 255 19.10 20.58 9.50
CA ALA A 255 20.01 21.01 8.43
C ALA A 255 20.51 19.89 7.51
N VAL A 256 20.53 18.63 7.98
CA VAL A 256 20.90 17.44 7.18
C VAL A 256 19.88 17.10 6.09
N GLY A 257 18.68 17.68 6.14
CA GLY A 257 17.57 17.41 5.23
C GLY A 257 16.94 18.68 4.63
N ASP A 258 17.70 19.79 4.56
CA ASP A 258 17.20 21.07 4.04
C ASP A 258 17.16 21.14 2.51
N GLY A 259 17.98 20.37 1.82
CA GLY A 259 18.00 20.32 0.36
C GLY A 259 16.80 19.55 -0.21
N LYS A 260 16.36 19.97 -1.40
CA LYS A 260 15.18 19.39 -2.08
C LYS A 260 15.22 17.88 -2.18
N TYR A 261 16.39 17.30 -2.43
CA TYR A 261 16.57 15.86 -2.65
C TYR A 261 17.32 15.17 -1.51
N ASP A 262 17.60 15.89 -0.42
CA ASP A 262 18.20 15.27 0.78
C ASP A 262 17.29 14.19 1.31
N LEU A 263 17.93 13.13 1.85
CA LEU A 263 17.26 11.98 2.42
C LEU A 263 16.43 11.13 1.41
N SER A 264 16.62 11.36 0.10
CA SER A 264 16.15 10.45 -0.96
C SER A 264 17.02 9.19 -1.03
N MET A 265 16.60 8.17 -1.78
CA MET A 265 17.38 6.94 -1.96
C MET A 265 18.78 7.25 -2.49
N ALA A 266 18.89 8.07 -3.55
CA ALA A 266 20.16 8.47 -4.14
C ALA A 266 21.06 9.24 -3.15
N TRP A 267 20.47 10.05 -2.27
CA TRP A 267 21.23 10.74 -1.23
C TRP A 267 21.89 9.76 -0.26
N PHE A 268 21.19 8.69 0.17
CA PHE A 268 21.76 7.66 1.04
C PHE A 268 22.89 6.87 0.38
N GLU A 269 22.90 6.78 -0.93
CA GLU A 269 23.96 6.12 -1.70
C GLU A 269 25.19 7.01 -1.87
N ASN A 270 24.98 8.29 -2.10
CA ASN A 270 26.03 9.21 -2.56
C ASN A 270 26.54 10.19 -1.50
N ASN A 271 25.97 10.23 -0.28
CA ASN A 271 26.36 11.17 0.78
C ASN A 271 26.75 10.47 2.10
N PRO A 272 27.88 9.77 2.16
CA PRO A 272 28.30 9.04 3.38
C PRO A 272 28.50 9.96 4.60
N ALA A 273 28.96 11.20 4.41
CA ALA A 273 29.13 12.17 5.50
C ALA A 273 27.79 12.61 6.08
N GLY A 274 26.79 12.89 5.22
CA GLY A 274 25.44 13.21 5.64
C GLY A 274 24.77 12.05 6.38
N VAL A 275 24.96 10.82 5.88
CA VAL A 275 24.45 9.60 6.53
C VAL A 275 25.05 9.43 7.94
N GLU A 276 26.34 9.63 8.11
CA GLU A 276 27.00 9.58 9.42
C GLU A 276 26.49 10.68 10.36
N GLN A 277 26.28 11.90 9.85
CA GLN A 277 25.69 12.98 10.63
C GLN A 277 24.25 12.64 11.05
N LEU A 278 23.44 12.12 10.13
CA LEU A 278 22.08 11.67 10.42
C LEU A 278 22.03 10.58 11.48
N ARG A 279 22.93 9.60 11.42
CA ARG A 279 23.06 8.54 12.41
C ARG A 279 23.33 9.11 13.82
N LYS A 280 24.21 10.13 13.92
CA LYS A 280 24.47 10.86 15.17
C LYS A 280 23.24 11.62 15.65
N ASN A 281 22.51 12.25 14.74
CA ASN A 281 21.28 12.99 15.05
C ASN A 281 20.22 12.04 15.63
N ILE A 282 19.99 10.88 15.01
CA ILE A 282 19.03 9.86 15.51
C ILE A 282 19.40 9.41 16.93
N TYR A 283 20.67 9.08 17.16
CA TYR A 283 21.16 8.72 18.49
C TYR A 283 20.92 9.84 19.50
N ASN A 284 21.23 11.09 19.12
CA ASN A 284 21.06 12.27 19.96
C ASN A 284 19.58 12.53 20.31
N CYS A 285 18.66 12.34 19.39
CA CYS A 285 17.22 12.45 19.66
C CYS A 285 16.80 11.51 20.79
N TYR A 286 17.08 10.20 20.65
CA TYR A 286 16.66 9.22 21.65
C TYR A 286 17.39 9.31 22.97
N ARG A 287 18.65 9.72 22.98
CA ARG A 287 19.49 9.69 24.18
C ARG A 287 19.43 10.98 25.01
N ASN A 288 19.47 12.13 24.32
CA ASN A 288 19.66 13.39 24.99
C ASN A 288 18.44 14.30 24.92
N ILE A 289 17.83 14.44 23.74
CA ILE A 289 16.74 15.41 23.54
C ILE A 289 15.46 14.89 24.18
N TRP A 290 15.12 13.64 23.94
CA TRP A 290 13.94 13.00 24.54
C TRP A 290 14.20 12.30 25.89
N GLY A 291 15.41 12.46 26.47
CA GLY A 291 15.70 12.01 27.82
C GLY A 291 15.85 10.49 27.98
N ASP A 292 16.67 9.84 27.14
CA ASP A 292 16.94 8.39 27.16
C ASP A 292 15.67 7.52 27.08
N VAL A 293 14.90 7.76 26.05
CA VAL A 293 13.64 7.04 25.78
C VAL A 293 13.86 5.52 25.83
N ALA A 294 12.98 4.79 26.50
CA ALA A 294 12.99 3.34 26.55
C ALA A 294 12.91 2.73 25.13
N VAL A 295 13.60 1.61 24.91
CA VAL A 295 13.75 0.99 23.58
C VAL A 295 12.40 0.57 22.99
N ASP A 296 11.49 0.11 23.85
CA ASP A 296 10.11 -0.27 23.48
C ASP A 296 9.21 0.91 23.12
N LYS A 297 9.67 2.14 23.29
CA LYS A 297 8.97 3.37 22.85
C LYS A 297 9.58 3.98 21.59
N ARG A 298 10.68 3.44 21.08
CA ARG A 298 11.37 3.95 19.88
C ARG A 298 10.84 3.29 18.61
N MET A 299 10.71 4.09 17.55
CA MET A 299 10.46 3.63 16.17
C MET A 299 11.22 4.52 15.20
N TRP A 300 11.91 3.94 14.24
CA TRP A 300 12.54 4.72 13.17
C TRP A 300 12.37 4.04 11.82
N GLY A 301 12.19 4.85 10.78
CA GLY A 301 11.98 4.36 9.42
C GLY A 301 13.09 4.80 8.48
N SER A 302 13.33 4.03 7.43
CA SER A 302 14.16 4.41 6.29
C SER A 302 13.96 3.42 5.15
N TYR A 303 14.70 3.62 4.04
CA TYR A 303 14.86 2.60 3.01
C TYR A 303 15.56 1.37 3.59
N LYS A 304 15.14 0.17 3.18
CA LYS A 304 15.78 -1.09 3.60
C LYS A 304 17.27 -1.10 3.26
N SER A 305 17.67 -0.55 2.12
CA SER A 305 19.06 -0.39 1.67
C SER A 305 19.89 0.52 2.60
N ALA A 306 19.26 1.50 3.25
CA ALA A 306 19.94 2.43 4.17
C ALA A 306 20.07 1.87 5.61
N PHE A 307 19.38 0.79 5.97
CA PHE A 307 19.35 0.23 7.33
C PHE A 307 20.74 0.01 7.91
N GLN A 308 21.61 -0.67 7.17
CA GLN A 308 22.97 -1.00 7.66
C GLN A 308 23.83 0.25 7.89
N LYS A 309 23.60 1.32 7.11
CA LYS A 309 24.33 2.59 7.22
C LYS A 309 23.86 3.44 8.40
N LEU A 310 22.55 3.38 8.71
CA LEU A 310 21.91 4.22 9.73
C LEU A 310 21.77 3.57 11.10
N ARG A 311 21.77 2.24 11.17
CA ARG A 311 21.60 1.54 12.45
C ARG A 311 22.61 1.99 13.49
N GLY A 312 22.19 2.14 14.74
CA GLY A 312 23.05 2.59 15.82
C GLY A 312 22.72 1.93 17.17
N LYS A 313 23.63 2.12 18.13
CA LYS A 313 23.48 1.56 19.48
C LYS A 313 22.19 2.08 20.13
N GLY A 314 21.37 1.15 20.64
CA GLY A 314 20.16 1.47 21.41
C GLY A 314 18.91 1.69 20.59
N TYR A 315 18.96 1.74 19.23
CA TYR A 315 17.75 1.88 18.41
C TYR A 315 17.72 0.97 17.17
N TRP A 316 18.75 0.19 16.90
CA TRP A 316 18.83 -0.64 15.68
C TRP A 316 17.68 -1.64 15.53
N ASN A 317 17.15 -2.15 16.64
CA ASN A 317 16.03 -3.12 16.70
C ASN A 317 14.63 -2.47 16.65
N SER A 318 14.56 -1.15 16.61
CA SER A 318 13.29 -0.39 16.50
C SER A 318 13.01 0.08 15.08
N PHE A 319 13.60 -0.60 14.10
CA PHE A 319 13.48 -0.26 12.68
C PHE A 319 12.20 -0.79 12.08
N LEU A 320 11.46 0.09 11.41
CA LEU A 320 10.31 -0.24 10.58
C LEU A 320 10.51 0.41 9.21
N PRO A 321 10.72 -0.34 8.12
CA PRO A 321 10.82 0.24 6.78
C PRO A 321 9.63 1.16 6.48
N PHE A 322 9.90 2.30 5.82
CA PHE A 322 8.88 3.33 5.57
C PHE A 322 7.67 2.82 4.78
N ASN A 323 7.84 1.80 3.95
CA ASN A 323 6.83 1.19 3.10
C ASN A 323 6.24 -0.11 3.68
N THR A 324 6.40 -0.35 4.98
CA THR A 324 5.81 -1.53 5.63
C THR A 324 4.30 -1.39 5.68
N LYS A 325 3.60 -2.32 5.05
CA LYS A 325 2.14 -2.44 5.11
C LYS A 325 1.76 -3.19 6.40
N ALA A 326 0.58 -2.91 6.93
CA ALA A 326 -0.10 -3.52 8.08
C ALA A 326 0.77 -4.29 9.11
N THR A 327 1.16 -3.64 10.22
CA THR A 327 1.75 -4.30 11.39
C THR A 327 1.22 -3.66 12.67
N ASN A 328 0.98 -4.47 13.69
CA ASN A 328 0.58 -4.03 15.03
C ASN A 328 1.73 -4.11 16.05
N GLU A 329 2.93 -4.52 15.61
CA GLU A 329 4.09 -4.72 16.46
C GLU A 329 4.61 -3.42 17.11
N PHE A 330 4.34 -2.28 16.44
CA PHE A 330 4.84 -0.96 16.85
C PHE A 330 3.78 -0.08 17.54
N LYS A 331 2.60 -0.59 17.84
CA LYS A 331 1.47 0.17 18.40
C LYS A 331 1.74 0.88 19.74
N GLU A 332 2.75 0.48 20.47
CA GLU A 332 3.18 1.10 21.74
C GLU A 332 4.29 2.16 21.57
N ARG A 333 4.73 2.41 20.33
CA ARG A 333 5.83 3.33 20.04
C ARG A 333 5.37 4.76 20.03
N SER A 334 6.04 5.63 20.80
CA SER A 334 5.67 7.05 20.93
C SER A 334 6.75 8.03 20.46
N HIS A 335 7.99 7.57 20.27
CA HIS A 335 9.11 8.41 19.83
C HIS A 335 9.63 7.94 18.49
N LEU A 336 9.33 8.73 17.45
CA LEU A 336 9.47 8.36 16.06
C LEU A 336 10.58 9.16 15.37
N VAL A 337 11.35 8.51 14.52
CA VAL A 337 12.29 9.19 13.61
C VAL A 337 11.98 8.76 12.18
N TYR A 338 11.62 9.72 11.34
CA TYR A 338 11.28 9.51 9.94
C TYR A 338 12.23 10.28 9.01
N PRO A 339 13.44 9.80 8.79
CA PRO A 339 14.48 10.47 8.00
C PRO A 339 14.38 10.04 6.52
N VAL A 340 13.24 10.24 5.91
CA VAL A 340 12.97 9.82 4.52
C VAL A 340 12.35 10.96 3.75
N ASN A 341 12.78 11.13 2.51
CA ASN A 341 12.17 12.01 1.52
C ASN A 341 11.83 11.17 0.30
N ILE A 342 10.55 10.80 0.20
CA ILE A 342 10.08 9.86 -0.81
C ILE A 342 9.72 10.61 -2.07
N PHE A 343 10.18 10.09 -3.20
CA PHE A 343 9.72 10.44 -4.54
C PHE A 343 9.18 9.19 -5.19
N MET A 344 8.22 9.36 -6.08
CA MET A 344 7.74 8.25 -6.90
C MET A 344 8.87 7.75 -7.79
N ASN A 345 8.90 6.44 -8.05
CA ASN A 345 9.87 5.86 -8.98
C ASN A 345 9.76 6.55 -10.36
N VAL A 346 10.90 6.83 -10.98
CA VAL A 346 10.93 7.55 -12.27
C VAL A 346 10.16 6.77 -13.35
N GLY A 347 10.28 5.45 -13.39
CA GLY A 347 9.57 4.64 -14.35
C GLY A 347 8.05 4.61 -14.11
N ASP A 348 7.60 4.59 -12.83
CA ASP A 348 6.17 4.70 -12.49
C ASP A 348 5.61 6.04 -12.99
N LYS A 349 6.35 7.15 -12.77
CA LYS A 349 5.97 8.48 -13.29
C LYS A 349 5.88 8.50 -14.81
N MET A 350 6.86 7.89 -15.49
CA MET A 350 6.87 7.80 -16.94
C MET A 350 5.67 7.00 -17.46
N PHE A 351 5.34 5.91 -16.78
CA PHE A 351 4.15 5.12 -17.11
C PHE A 351 2.88 5.97 -17.01
N TYR A 352 2.65 6.64 -15.89
CA TYR A 352 1.48 7.50 -15.68
C TYR A 352 1.44 8.65 -16.68
N HIS A 353 2.56 9.35 -16.89
CA HIS A 353 2.64 10.44 -17.87
C HIS A 353 2.35 9.98 -19.32
N LYS A 354 2.82 8.79 -19.71
CA LYS A 354 2.49 8.19 -21.03
C LYS A 354 0.98 8.00 -21.21
N HIS A 355 0.25 7.78 -20.12
CA HIS A 355 -1.20 7.66 -20.12
C HIS A 355 -1.94 8.98 -19.84
N GLY A 356 -1.24 10.11 -19.85
CA GLY A 356 -1.83 11.44 -19.63
C GLY A 356 -2.12 11.77 -18.16
N ILE A 357 -1.63 10.98 -17.20
CA ILE A 357 -1.83 11.21 -15.77
C ILE A 357 -0.64 11.98 -15.20
N GLU A 358 -0.93 13.09 -14.54
CA GLU A 358 0.04 13.85 -13.75
C GLU A 358 -0.04 13.43 -12.28
N VAL A 359 1.07 12.90 -11.75
CA VAL A 359 1.12 12.38 -10.37
C VAL A 359 1.46 13.49 -9.39
N ASP A 360 0.67 13.62 -8.34
CA ASP A 360 1.01 14.43 -7.16
C ASP A 360 1.99 13.66 -6.26
N GLU A 361 3.31 13.95 -6.43
CA GLU A 361 4.35 13.32 -5.60
C GLU A 361 4.30 13.75 -4.12
N ASP A 362 3.68 14.89 -3.81
CA ASP A 362 3.54 15.35 -2.43
C ASP A 362 2.43 14.58 -1.73
N MET A 363 1.30 14.38 -2.40
CA MET A 363 0.22 13.52 -1.91
C MET A 363 0.66 12.06 -1.75
N TYR A 364 1.42 11.53 -2.73
CA TYR A 364 2.02 10.20 -2.64
C TYR A 364 2.94 10.08 -1.41
N ALA A 365 3.88 11.01 -1.23
CA ALA A 365 4.80 10.98 -0.09
C ALA A 365 4.07 11.13 1.26
N LEU A 366 3.06 11.99 1.31
CA LEU A 366 2.21 12.18 2.50
C LEU A 366 1.44 10.90 2.84
N SER A 367 0.82 10.24 1.86
CA SER A 367 0.04 9.02 2.08
C SER A 367 0.90 7.91 2.69
N VAL A 368 2.13 7.72 2.20
CA VAL A 368 3.08 6.73 2.73
C VAL A 368 3.53 7.09 4.14
N MET A 369 3.88 8.36 4.39
CA MET A 369 4.34 8.82 5.69
C MET A 369 3.24 8.69 6.77
N VAL A 370 2.04 9.14 6.49
CA VAL A 370 0.93 9.11 7.45
C VAL A 370 0.57 7.66 7.77
N GLN A 371 0.51 6.77 6.79
CA GLN A 371 0.29 5.34 7.05
C GLN A 371 1.38 4.73 7.95
N TRP A 372 2.65 5.13 7.77
CA TRP A 372 3.75 4.68 8.61
C TRP A 372 3.62 5.24 10.05
N ILE A 373 3.29 6.52 10.22
CA ILE A 373 3.07 7.15 11.53
C ILE A 373 1.98 6.41 12.29
N TRP A 374 0.88 6.03 11.64
CA TRP A 374 -0.24 5.29 12.26
C TRP A 374 0.07 3.83 12.64
N ARG A 375 1.28 3.35 12.42
CA ARG A 375 1.76 2.08 13.04
C ARG A 375 2.19 2.27 14.50
N SER A 376 2.31 3.51 14.97
CA SER A 376 2.66 3.91 16.34
C SER A 376 1.43 4.00 17.24
N CYS A 377 1.64 4.49 18.47
CA CYS A 377 0.56 4.64 19.46
C CYS A 377 -0.47 5.73 19.12
N ILE A 378 -0.21 6.59 18.13
CA ILE A 378 -1.18 7.59 17.66
C ILE A 378 -2.50 6.95 17.22
N ARG A 379 -2.45 5.75 16.67
CA ARG A 379 -3.64 4.99 16.25
C ARG A 379 -4.61 4.70 17.41
N GLU A 380 -4.09 4.63 18.63
CA GLU A 380 -4.87 4.38 19.85
C GLU A 380 -5.17 5.67 20.63
N GLY A 381 -4.96 6.85 20.00
CA GLY A 381 -5.22 8.15 20.60
C GLY A 381 -4.17 8.60 21.61
N HIS A 382 -2.91 8.14 21.47
CA HIS A 382 -1.81 8.57 22.33
C HIS A 382 -0.85 9.50 21.60
N GLU A 383 -0.26 10.43 22.35
CA GLU A 383 0.70 11.41 21.81
C GLU A 383 1.97 10.76 21.27
N ILE A 384 2.51 11.35 20.21
CA ILE A 384 3.80 10.97 19.62
C ILE A 384 4.74 12.17 19.49
N TYR A 385 6.03 11.90 19.62
CA TYR A 385 7.12 12.83 19.37
C TYR A 385 7.86 12.38 18.13
N ILE A 386 7.95 13.24 17.11
CA ILE A 386 8.52 12.83 15.82
C ILE A 386 9.61 13.78 15.34
N TYR A 387 10.75 13.22 14.93
CA TYR A 387 11.83 13.90 14.24
C TYR A 387 11.79 13.59 12.75
N ILE A 388 11.56 14.63 11.94
CA ILE A 388 11.52 14.56 10.48
C ILE A 388 12.54 15.57 9.94
N PRO A 389 13.81 15.17 9.65
CA PRO A 389 14.83 16.10 9.17
C PRO A 389 14.56 16.64 7.78
N SER A 390 13.90 15.90 6.88
CA SER A 390 13.54 16.41 5.55
C SER A 390 12.58 17.59 5.67
N ARG A 391 12.98 18.76 5.11
CA ARG A 391 12.14 19.96 5.09
C ARG A 391 10.81 19.67 4.38
N ARG A 392 10.86 19.17 3.14
CA ARG A 392 9.66 18.85 2.36
C ARG A 392 8.72 17.93 3.12
N THR A 393 9.22 16.81 3.61
CA THR A 393 8.40 15.79 4.30
C THR A 393 7.81 16.35 5.61
N ARG A 394 8.54 17.17 6.33
CA ARG A 394 8.09 17.85 7.56
C ARG A 394 6.98 18.87 7.26
N GLU A 395 7.15 19.69 6.23
CA GLU A 395 6.14 20.66 5.80
C GLU A 395 4.85 19.98 5.34
N LEU A 396 4.94 18.87 4.61
CA LEU A 396 3.78 18.07 4.21
C LEU A 396 2.98 17.60 5.45
N LEU A 397 3.66 17.05 6.46
CA LEU A 397 2.98 16.63 7.69
C LEU A 397 2.32 17.79 8.43
N LEU A 398 3.01 18.91 8.57
CA LEU A 398 2.47 20.09 9.27
C LEU A 398 1.25 20.65 8.54
N HIS A 399 1.31 20.81 7.21
CA HIS A 399 0.18 21.27 6.40
C HIS A 399 -1.01 20.33 6.51
N TRP A 400 -0.76 19.02 6.52
CA TRP A 400 -1.80 18.01 6.68
C TRP A 400 -2.44 18.08 8.06
N ILE A 401 -1.67 18.20 9.15
CA ILE A 401 -2.20 18.41 10.51
C ILE A 401 -3.05 19.68 10.57
N ASP A 402 -2.57 20.80 10.03
CA ASP A 402 -3.28 22.08 10.02
C ASP A 402 -4.59 22.03 9.20
N SER A 403 -4.76 21.07 8.30
CA SER A 403 -6.01 20.93 7.53
C SER A 403 -7.19 20.47 8.40
N PHE A 404 -6.95 19.76 9.48
CA PHE A 404 -8.01 19.32 10.41
C PHE A 404 -8.56 20.46 11.26
N ASP A 405 -7.77 21.48 11.57
CA ASP A 405 -8.25 22.67 12.30
C ASP A 405 -9.29 23.48 11.50
N LYS A 406 -9.23 23.38 10.15
CA LYS A 406 -10.14 24.10 9.24
C LYS A 406 -11.51 23.42 9.09
N ILE A 407 -11.58 22.12 9.40
CA ILE A 407 -12.80 21.32 9.28
C ILE A 407 -13.74 21.56 10.48
N ASN A 408 -13.22 22.09 11.60
CA ASN A 408 -14.01 22.35 12.82
C ASN A 408 -13.92 23.83 13.27
N PRO A 409 -14.54 24.80 12.55
CA PRO A 409 -14.50 26.21 12.92
C PRO A 409 -15.32 26.57 14.18
N LEU A 410 -15.92 25.59 14.86
CA LEU A 410 -16.76 25.80 16.07
C LEU A 410 -16.06 25.42 17.39
N ALA A 411 -14.76 25.08 17.36
CA ALA A 411 -13.98 24.75 18.56
C ALA A 411 -12.96 25.83 18.96
N ALA A 412 -13.20 27.11 18.60
CA ALA A 412 -12.43 28.27 19.05
C ALA A 412 -13.27 29.19 19.96
#